data_f93ffb14f28d85954b22f2f71b9371e8
#
_entry.id   f93ffb14f28d85954b22f2f71b9371e8
#
_cell.length_a   1.000
_cell.length_b   1.000
_cell.length_c   1.000
_cell.angle_alpha   90.00
_cell.angle_beta   90.00
_cell.angle_gamma   90.00
#
_symmetry.space_group_name_H-M   'P 1'
#
loop_
_entity.id
_entity.type
_entity.pdbx_description
1 polymer ?
#
loop_
_entity_poly.entity_id
_entity_poly.type
_entity_poly.pdbx_seq_one_letter_code
_entity_poly.pdbx_strand_id
1 'polypeptide(L)'
;MMLKRFAVAAACILFASSSGAVMVTGDPEAGAATAMPCQSCHGLDGNSPSPEWPKLAGQHATYLKKQLQDYRSGARVNAIMSSMAASLSDEDVANLAAYYSSQTTAEGATPEQYVELGEKMYQQGNKESGVPACMACHGPGAQGNPAASWPRLSGQHAQYIETQLKSYRSGERANDPNEIMRGAVKKMTDEEITAVSHYVSGLHVAE
;
A
#
# COMPACT_ATOMS: atom_id res chain seq x y z
N MET A 1 -74.07 7.78 -7.80
CA MET A 1 -72.99 8.28 -6.96
C MET A 1 -71.68 7.59 -7.34
N MET A 2 -70.90 8.17 -8.28
CA MET A 2 -69.68 7.58 -8.85
C MET A 2 -68.47 7.99 -8.04
N LEU A 3 -67.75 7.05 -7.39
CA LEU A 3 -66.49 7.31 -6.72
C LEU A 3 -65.33 7.29 -7.76
N LYS A 4 -64.71 8.42 -8.00
CA LYS A 4 -63.47 8.52 -8.79
C LYS A 4 -62.30 8.08 -7.92
N ARG A 5 -61.65 6.99 -8.27
CA ARG A 5 -60.40 6.53 -7.69
C ARG A 5 -59.24 7.29 -8.33
N PHE A 6 -58.54 8.12 -7.55
CA PHE A 6 -57.26 8.73 -7.93
C PHE A 6 -56.13 7.72 -7.64
N ALA A 7 -55.45 7.28 -8.67
CA ALA A 7 -54.22 6.51 -8.54
C ALA A 7 -53.07 7.48 -8.39
N VAL A 8 -52.41 7.46 -7.24
CA VAL A 8 -51.15 8.18 -7.00
C VAL A 8 -50.00 7.29 -7.44
N ALA A 9 -49.35 7.63 -8.54
CA ALA A 9 -48.14 6.97 -8.99
C ALA A 9 -46.95 7.52 -8.17
N ALA A 10 -46.40 6.70 -7.29
CA ALA A 10 -45.17 6.99 -6.59
C ALA A 10 -43.97 6.76 -7.52
N ALA A 11 -43.33 7.82 -7.97
CA ALA A 11 -42.08 7.74 -8.72
C ALA A 11 -40.94 7.48 -7.74
N CYS A 12 -40.41 6.24 -7.70
CA CYS A 12 -39.15 5.93 -7.02
C CYS A 12 -37.97 6.50 -7.80
N ILE A 13 -37.43 7.60 -7.34
CA ILE A 13 -36.17 8.14 -7.85
C ILE A 13 -35.03 7.32 -7.25
N LEU A 14 -34.46 6.41 -8.06
CA LEU A 14 -33.24 5.69 -7.73
C LEU A 14 -32.05 6.65 -7.81
N PHE A 15 -31.57 7.12 -6.66
CA PHE A 15 -30.27 7.78 -6.58
C PHE A 15 -29.18 6.69 -6.77
N ALA A 16 -28.61 6.62 -7.94
CA ALA A 16 -27.37 5.89 -8.17
C ALA A 16 -26.23 6.65 -7.49
N SER A 17 -25.86 6.23 -6.28
CA SER A 17 -24.65 6.70 -5.61
C SER A 17 -23.46 6.16 -6.38
N SER A 18 -22.87 6.96 -7.26
CA SER A 18 -21.58 6.66 -7.86
C SER A 18 -20.52 6.78 -6.74
N SER A 19 -20.09 5.65 -6.19
CA SER A 19 -18.89 5.59 -5.37
C SER A 19 -17.70 5.93 -6.26
N GLY A 20 -17.35 7.22 -6.32
CA GLY A 20 -16.16 7.67 -7.02
C GLY A 20 -14.93 7.08 -6.33
N ALA A 21 -14.32 6.07 -6.93
CA ALA A 21 -12.98 5.67 -6.56
C ALA A 21 -12.09 6.92 -6.67
N VAL A 22 -11.27 7.18 -5.64
CA VAL A 22 -10.28 8.27 -5.69
C VAL A 22 -9.24 7.88 -6.74
N MET A 23 -9.47 8.33 -7.96
CA MET A 23 -8.54 8.11 -9.08
C MET A 23 -7.41 9.12 -8.96
N VAL A 24 -6.18 8.65 -8.84
CA VAL A 24 -5.01 9.49 -9.08
C VAL A 24 -4.95 9.70 -10.59
N THR A 25 -5.33 10.88 -11.02
CA THR A 25 -5.27 11.27 -12.43
C THR A 25 -3.83 11.62 -12.78
N GLY A 26 -3.06 10.65 -13.26
CA GLY A 26 -1.72 10.81 -13.81
C GLY A 26 -1.64 10.09 -15.14
N ASP A 27 -0.71 10.52 -15.98
CA ASP A 27 -0.41 9.90 -17.26
C ASP A 27 0.74 8.87 -17.07
N PRO A 28 0.49 7.55 -17.24
CA PRO A 28 1.52 6.54 -17.08
C PRO A 28 2.63 6.62 -18.15
N GLU A 29 2.34 7.15 -19.36
CA GLU A 29 3.34 7.31 -20.40
C GLU A 29 4.31 8.45 -20.07
N ALA A 30 3.78 9.59 -19.60
CA ALA A 30 4.60 10.68 -19.08
C ALA A 30 5.37 10.24 -17.81
N GLY A 31 4.75 9.40 -16.97
CA GLY A 31 5.39 8.78 -15.80
C GLY A 31 6.57 7.88 -16.17
N ALA A 32 6.45 7.09 -17.24
CA ALA A 32 7.54 6.26 -17.77
C ALA A 32 8.74 7.11 -18.21
N ALA A 33 8.49 8.24 -18.88
CA ALA A 33 9.54 9.17 -19.29
C ALA A 33 10.27 9.82 -18.10
N THR A 34 9.54 10.11 -17.01
CA THR A 34 10.08 10.71 -15.78
C THR A 34 10.79 9.67 -14.87
N ALA A 35 10.51 8.38 -15.05
CA ALA A 35 10.97 7.30 -14.16
C ALA A 35 12.47 6.95 -14.26
N MET A 36 13.19 7.42 -15.29
CA MET A 36 14.58 7.03 -15.55
C MET A 36 15.51 7.14 -14.31
N PRO A 37 15.52 8.22 -13.52
CA PRO A 37 16.35 8.30 -12.32
C PRO A 37 15.96 7.28 -11.24
N CYS A 38 14.69 6.84 -11.21
CA CYS A 38 14.15 5.91 -10.21
C CYS A 38 14.55 4.46 -10.53
N GLN A 39 14.67 4.15 -11.83
CA GLN A 39 14.92 2.79 -12.33
C GLN A 39 16.26 2.21 -11.87
N SER A 40 17.26 3.05 -11.59
CA SER A 40 18.58 2.60 -11.12
C SER A 40 18.51 1.80 -9.80
N CYS A 41 17.54 2.11 -8.94
CA CYS A 41 17.34 1.43 -7.65
C CYS A 41 16.08 0.54 -7.68
N HIS A 42 14.98 1.03 -8.28
CA HIS A 42 13.69 0.36 -8.24
C HIS A 42 13.44 -0.62 -9.40
N GLY A 43 14.40 -0.75 -10.34
CA GLY A 43 14.24 -1.60 -11.54
C GLY A 43 13.50 -0.88 -12.66
N LEU A 44 13.67 -1.37 -13.90
CA LEU A 44 13.11 -0.76 -15.10
C LEU A 44 11.58 -0.69 -15.09
N ASP A 45 10.95 -1.71 -14.53
CA ASP A 45 9.51 -1.88 -14.43
C ASP A 45 8.98 -1.65 -12.99
N GLY A 46 9.84 -1.19 -12.07
CA GLY A 46 9.50 -1.03 -10.66
C GLY A 46 9.65 -2.30 -9.83
N ASN A 47 10.16 -3.41 -10.40
CA ASN A 47 10.53 -4.61 -9.64
C ASN A 47 12.02 -4.53 -9.27
N SER A 48 12.31 -3.88 -8.15
CA SER A 48 13.68 -3.74 -7.66
C SER A 48 14.40 -5.09 -7.57
N PRO A 49 15.63 -5.22 -8.09
CA PRO A 49 16.44 -6.43 -7.94
C PRO A 49 17.07 -6.56 -6.55
N SER A 50 17.15 -5.46 -5.79
CA SER A 50 17.72 -5.45 -4.44
C SER A 50 16.64 -5.43 -3.37
N PRO A 51 16.73 -6.27 -2.33
CA PRO A 51 15.76 -6.29 -1.23
C PRO A 51 15.83 -5.05 -0.32
N GLU A 52 16.84 -4.20 -0.47
CA GLU A 52 16.95 -2.92 0.25
C GLU A 52 16.01 -1.86 -0.33
N TRP A 53 15.75 -1.92 -1.63
CA TRP A 53 14.91 -0.96 -2.33
C TRP A 53 13.52 -1.57 -2.55
N PRO A 54 12.43 -0.85 -2.26
CA PRO A 54 11.10 -1.42 -2.44
C PRO A 54 10.77 -1.63 -3.91
N LYS A 55 10.00 -2.68 -4.19
CA LYS A 55 9.27 -2.79 -5.43
C LYS A 55 8.17 -1.72 -5.46
N LEU A 56 8.05 -1.04 -6.58
CA LEU A 56 7.02 -0.02 -6.85
C LEU A 56 5.94 -0.56 -7.79
N ALA A 57 6.26 -1.59 -8.58
CA ALA A 57 5.37 -2.23 -9.52
C ALA A 57 4.07 -2.71 -8.84
N GLY A 58 2.92 -2.36 -9.42
CA GLY A 58 1.61 -2.75 -8.93
C GLY A 58 1.21 -2.17 -7.57
N GLN A 59 1.98 -1.22 -7.04
CA GLN A 59 1.62 -0.52 -5.82
C GLN A 59 0.53 0.52 -6.11
N HIS A 60 -0.37 0.74 -5.17
CA HIS A 60 -1.46 1.70 -5.33
C HIS A 60 -0.97 3.11 -5.62
N ALA A 61 -1.50 3.73 -6.69
CA ALA A 61 -1.14 5.08 -7.08
C ALA A 61 -1.36 6.11 -5.96
N THR A 62 -2.43 5.97 -5.17
CA THR A 62 -2.70 6.82 -4.00
C THR A 62 -1.62 6.72 -2.93
N TYR A 63 -1.11 5.49 -2.70
CA TYR A 63 -0.02 5.28 -1.76
C TYR A 63 1.30 5.84 -2.29
N LEU A 64 1.66 5.55 -3.54
CA LEU A 64 2.87 6.08 -4.17
C LEU A 64 2.90 7.61 -4.17
N LYS A 65 1.78 8.24 -4.58
CA LYS A 65 1.62 9.70 -4.53
C LYS A 65 1.88 10.24 -3.13
N LYS A 66 1.20 9.65 -2.12
CA LYS A 66 1.41 10.05 -0.72
C LYS A 66 2.86 9.93 -0.30
N GLN A 67 3.54 8.82 -0.62
CA GLN A 67 4.92 8.61 -0.18
C GLN A 67 5.88 9.62 -0.83
N LEU A 68 5.75 9.91 -2.12
CA LEU A 68 6.58 10.90 -2.80
C LEU A 68 6.35 12.32 -2.22
N GLN A 69 5.10 12.67 -1.94
CA GLN A 69 4.76 13.93 -1.28
C GLN A 69 5.32 14.01 0.14
N ASP A 70 5.24 12.93 0.91
CA ASP A 70 5.78 12.86 2.27
C ASP A 70 7.32 13.00 2.28
N TYR A 71 8.03 12.40 1.31
CA TYR A 71 9.48 12.58 1.17
C TYR A 71 9.84 14.02 0.78
N ARG A 72 9.08 14.62 -0.14
CA ARG A 72 9.28 15.99 -0.60
C ARG A 72 9.04 17.01 0.52
N SER A 73 8.03 16.79 1.35
CA SER A 73 7.68 17.68 2.46
C SER A 73 8.48 17.44 3.75
N GLY A 74 9.23 16.34 3.83
CA GLY A 74 9.91 15.91 5.04
C GLY A 74 9.03 15.18 6.06
N ALA A 75 7.75 14.91 5.76
CA ALA A 75 6.88 14.10 6.61
C ALA A 75 7.33 12.63 6.69
N ARG A 76 8.03 12.15 5.67
CA ARG A 76 8.81 10.91 5.67
C ARG A 76 10.25 11.24 5.32
N VAL A 77 11.18 10.81 6.16
CA VAL A 77 12.61 11.11 5.98
C VAL A 77 13.36 9.87 5.49
N ASN A 78 14.12 10.03 4.42
CA ASN A 78 15.15 9.10 3.96
C ASN A 78 16.12 9.90 3.10
N ALA A 79 17.41 9.85 3.40
CA ALA A 79 18.41 10.72 2.76
C ALA A 79 18.38 10.65 1.22
N ILE A 80 18.20 9.45 0.64
CA ILE A 80 18.15 9.24 -0.81
C ILE A 80 16.80 9.72 -1.34
N MET A 81 15.69 9.19 -0.81
CA MET A 81 14.37 9.46 -1.36
C MET A 81 13.91 10.89 -1.15
N SER A 82 14.28 11.55 -0.04
CA SER A 82 13.98 12.97 0.16
C SER A 82 14.69 13.84 -0.88
N SER A 83 15.95 13.51 -1.23
CA SER A 83 16.68 14.18 -2.29
C SER A 83 16.03 13.93 -3.67
N MET A 84 15.66 12.68 -3.97
CA MET A 84 15.04 12.32 -5.25
C MET A 84 13.66 12.96 -5.44
N ALA A 85 12.88 13.10 -4.38
CA ALA A 85 11.54 13.68 -4.43
C ALA A 85 11.53 15.22 -4.43
N ALA A 86 12.61 15.87 -3.99
CA ALA A 86 12.65 17.31 -3.75
C ALA A 86 12.28 18.17 -4.97
N SER A 87 12.67 17.74 -6.16
CA SER A 87 12.44 18.48 -7.41
C SER A 87 11.19 18.06 -8.18
N LEU A 88 10.45 17.03 -7.72
CA LEU A 88 9.26 16.54 -8.40
C LEU A 88 8.12 17.54 -8.27
N SER A 89 7.48 17.89 -9.37
CA SER A 89 6.21 18.62 -9.38
C SER A 89 5.05 17.72 -8.93
N ASP A 90 3.89 18.29 -8.68
CA ASP A 90 2.67 17.51 -8.38
C ASP A 90 2.24 16.64 -9.57
N GLU A 91 2.48 17.13 -10.78
CA GLU A 91 2.24 16.39 -12.02
C GLU A 91 3.20 15.21 -12.15
N ASP A 92 4.51 15.40 -11.93
CA ASP A 92 5.49 14.30 -11.94
C ASP A 92 5.12 13.22 -10.93
N VAL A 93 4.74 13.63 -9.71
CA VAL A 93 4.30 12.70 -8.66
C VAL A 93 3.06 11.91 -9.08
N ALA A 94 2.08 12.54 -9.73
CA ALA A 94 0.87 11.86 -10.21
C ALA A 94 1.21 10.89 -11.36
N ASN A 95 2.03 11.32 -12.31
CA ASN A 95 2.44 10.52 -13.48
C ASN A 95 3.29 9.31 -13.06
N LEU A 96 4.28 9.49 -12.18
CA LEU A 96 5.07 8.39 -11.62
C LEU A 96 4.21 7.38 -10.86
N ALA A 97 3.25 7.87 -10.07
CA ALA A 97 2.32 7.01 -9.35
C ALA A 97 1.43 6.20 -10.31
N ALA A 98 0.94 6.81 -11.38
CA ALA A 98 0.18 6.12 -12.43
C ALA A 98 1.04 5.08 -13.15
N TYR A 99 2.27 5.42 -13.54
CA TYR A 99 3.19 4.51 -14.20
C TYR A 99 3.48 3.26 -13.37
N TYR A 100 3.98 3.42 -12.14
CA TYR A 100 4.33 2.26 -11.33
C TYR A 100 3.13 1.43 -10.89
N SER A 101 1.96 2.06 -10.69
CA SER A 101 0.74 1.31 -10.37
C SER A 101 0.21 0.45 -11.52
N SER A 102 0.54 0.79 -12.77
CA SER A 102 0.17 0.01 -13.95
C SER A 102 1.12 -1.18 -14.22
N GLN A 103 2.25 -1.25 -13.53
CA GLN A 103 3.21 -2.35 -13.71
C GLN A 103 2.78 -3.60 -12.95
N THR A 104 3.22 -4.77 -13.42
CA THR A 104 2.96 -6.05 -12.74
C THR A 104 4.01 -6.30 -11.66
N THR A 105 3.57 -6.54 -10.43
CA THR A 105 4.46 -6.92 -9.32
C THR A 105 5.01 -8.33 -9.55
N ALA A 106 6.32 -8.50 -9.51
CA ALA A 106 6.93 -9.81 -9.48
C ALA A 106 6.61 -10.52 -8.16
N GLU A 107 6.15 -11.76 -8.26
CA GLU A 107 5.80 -12.59 -7.12
C GLU A 107 7.02 -12.91 -6.24
N GLY A 108 6.77 -13.10 -4.96
CA GLY A 108 7.74 -13.60 -3.99
C GLY A 108 7.42 -15.04 -3.57
N ALA A 109 8.22 -15.56 -2.66
CA ALA A 109 7.98 -16.85 -2.03
C ALA A 109 8.20 -16.72 -0.51
N THR A 110 7.42 -17.47 0.26
CA THR A 110 7.62 -17.58 1.71
C THR A 110 8.47 -18.79 2.04
N PRO A 111 9.66 -18.64 2.66
CA PRO A 111 10.41 -19.77 3.17
C PRO A 111 9.60 -20.50 4.25
N GLU A 112 9.67 -21.85 4.25
CA GLU A 112 8.84 -22.72 5.08
C GLU A 112 8.88 -22.36 6.59
N GLN A 113 10.06 -22.01 7.09
CA GLN A 113 10.23 -21.66 8.51
C GLN A 113 9.46 -20.42 8.98
N TYR A 114 8.99 -19.57 8.04
CA TYR A 114 8.22 -18.37 8.36
C TYR A 114 6.71 -18.52 8.12
N VAL A 115 6.26 -19.64 7.59
CA VAL A 115 4.86 -19.83 7.21
C VAL A 115 3.96 -19.81 8.44
N GLU A 116 4.20 -20.66 9.42
CA GLU A 116 3.31 -20.85 10.57
C GLU A 116 3.15 -19.56 11.40
N LEU A 117 4.27 -18.97 11.84
CA LEU A 117 4.23 -17.75 12.64
C LEU A 117 3.76 -16.54 11.81
N GLY A 118 4.23 -16.43 10.56
CA GLY A 118 3.87 -15.33 9.67
C GLY A 118 2.39 -15.33 9.34
N GLU A 119 1.80 -16.49 9.03
CA GLU A 119 0.37 -16.64 8.80
C GLU A 119 -0.45 -16.27 10.03
N LYS A 120 -0.07 -16.81 11.21
CA LYS A 120 -0.71 -16.47 12.47
C LYS A 120 -0.71 -14.96 12.72
N MET A 121 0.45 -14.31 12.58
CA MET A 121 0.56 -12.86 12.78
C MET A 121 -0.25 -12.08 11.76
N TYR A 122 -0.25 -12.51 10.52
CA TYR A 122 -0.98 -11.83 9.46
C TYR A 122 -2.50 -11.95 9.63
N GLN A 123 -3.01 -13.16 9.88
CA GLN A 123 -4.44 -13.44 9.92
C GLN A 123 -5.09 -13.20 11.29
N GLN A 124 -4.36 -13.38 12.38
CA GLN A 124 -4.92 -13.37 13.74
C GLN A 124 -4.27 -12.32 14.65
N GLY A 125 -3.05 -11.88 14.34
CA GLY A 125 -2.24 -11.08 15.24
C GLY A 125 -1.76 -11.85 16.44
N ASN A 126 -1.48 -11.12 17.53
CA ASN A 126 -1.12 -11.69 18.82
C ASN A 126 -2.02 -11.09 19.92
N LYS A 127 -3.00 -11.87 20.37
CA LYS A 127 -3.99 -11.43 21.38
C LYS A 127 -3.36 -11.15 22.74
N GLU A 128 -2.29 -11.84 23.11
CA GLU A 128 -1.62 -11.68 24.40
C GLU A 128 -0.90 -10.35 24.49
N SER A 129 -0.20 -9.95 23.43
CA SER A 129 0.47 -8.65 23.33
C SER A 129 -0.46 -7.53 22.87
N GLY A 130 -1.61 -7.86 22.27
CA GLY A 130 -2.55 -6.90 21.69
C GLY A 130 -2.14 -6.40 20.32
N VAL A 131 -1.32 -7.16 19.57
CA VAL A 131 -0.98 -6.88 18.18
C VAL A 131 -2.16 -7.29 17.29
N PRO A 132 -2.74 -6.37 16.49
CA PRO A 132 -3.89 -6.69 15.64
C PRO A 132 -3.50 -7.55 14.43
N ALA A 133 -4.48 -8.22 13.81
CA ALA A 133 -4.32 -8.93 12.56
C ALA A 133 -4.03 -7.94 11.41
N CYS A 134 -2.95 -8.13 10.69
CA CYS A 134 -2.55 -7.24 9.58
C CYS A 134 -3.56 -7.28 8.43
N MET A 135 -4.16 -8.44 8.20
CA MET A 135 -5.11 -8.64 7.11
C MET A 135 -6.40 -7.82 7.28
N ALA A 136 -6.73 -7.35 8.49
CA ALA A 136 -7.90 -6.50 8.73
C ALA A 136 -7.85 -5.18 7.93
N CYS A 137 -6.64 -4.67 7.69
CA CYS A 137 -6.41 -3.45 6.91
C CYS A 137 -5.81 -3.76 5.53
N HIS A 138 -4.87 -4.70 5.44
CA HIS A 138 -4.15 -4.99 4.20
C HIS A 138 -4.84 -6.03 3.30
N GLY A 139 -5.99 -6.58 3.73
CA GLY A 139 -6.78 -7.56 2.97
C GLY A 139 -6.21 -8.98 3.03
N PRO A 140 -7.01 -10.02 2.67
CA PRO A 140 -6.62 -11.43 2.84
C PRO A 140 -5.41 -11.84 1.99
N GLY A 141 -5.23 -11.28 0.80
CA GLY A 141 -4.08 -11.50 -0.07
C GLY A 141 -3.03 -10.40 0.02
N ALA A 142 -3.04 -9.59 1.07
CA ALA A 142 -2.13 -8.46 1.26
C ALA A 142 -2.14 -7.43 0.11
N GLN A 143 -3.26 -7.32 -0.59
CA GLN A 143 -3.42 -6.40 -1.71
C GLN A 143 -3.60 -4.94 -1.29
N GLY A 144 -3.83 -4.67 -0.01
CA GLY A 144 -4.05 -3.33 0.52
C GLY A 144 -5.43 -2.73 0.18
N ASN A 145 -5.55 -1.42 0.35
CA ASN A 145 -6.76 -0.67 0.02
C ASN A 145 -6.40 0.69 -0.60
N PRO A 146 -6.60 0.89 -1.90
CA PRO A 146 -6.25 2.14 -2.58
C PRO A 146 -7.04 3.35 -2.07
N ALA A 147 -8.30 3.19 -1.69
CA ALA A 147 -9.13 4.30 -1.20
C ALA A 147 -8.64 4.83 0.15
N ALA A 148 -8.08 3.96 0.99
CA ALA A 148 -7.48 4.33 2.27
C ALA A 148 -5.97 4.67 2.16
N SER A 149 -5.38 4.56 0.97
CA SER A 149 -3.93 4.64 0.74
C SER A 149 -3.15 3.61 1.59
N TRP A 150 -3.75 2.46 1.89
CA TRP A 150 -3.06 1.35 2.55
C TRP A 150 -2.34 0.51 1.49
N PRO A 151 -1.03 0.31 1.65
CA PRO A 151 -0.23 -0.29 0.59
C PRO A 151 -0.52 -1.77 0.37
N ARG A 152 -0.31 -2.19 -0.88
CA ARG A 152 -0.09 -3.59 -1.21
C ARG A 152 1.22 -4.06 -0.57
N LEU A 153 1.19 -5.22 0.09
CA LEU A 153 2.36 -5.86 0.71
C LEU A 153 2.76 -7.14 -0.04
N SER A 154 1.79 -7.78 -0.72
CA SER A 154 2.03 -9.00 -1.51
C SER A 154 3.10 -8.76 -2.57
N GLY A 155 4.05 -9.70 -2.67
CA GLY A 155 5.18 -9.62 -3.59
C GLY A 155 6.27 -8.62 -3.22
N GLN A 156 6.10 -7.78 -2.20
CA GLN A 156 7.13 -6.85 -1.73
C GLN A 156 8.29 -7.60 -1.07
N HIS A 157 9.49 -7.06 -1.12
CA HIS A 157 10.67 -7.64 -0.46
C HIS A 157 10.48 -7.76 1.06
N ALA A 158 10.69 -8.95 1.61
CA ALA A 158 10.58 -9.22 3.03
C ALA A 158 11.50 -8.29 3.87
N GLN A 159 12.76 -8.10 3.44
CA GLN A 159 13.72 -7.22 4.10
C GLN A 159 13.23 -5.76 4.15
N TYR A 160 12.62 -5.27 3.06
CA TYR A 160 12.06 -3.92 3.06
C TYR A 160 10.87 -3.81 4.03
N ILE A 161 9.95 -4.79 4.02
CA ILE A 161 8.82 -4.80 4.95
C ILE A 161 9.31 -4.82 6.40
N GLU A 162 10.26 -5.70 6.72
CA GLU A 162 10.87 -5.80 8.06
C GLU A 162 11.46 -4.47 8.52
N THR A 163 12.24 -3.82 7.66
CA THR A 163 12.82 -2.50 7.92
C THR A 163 11.72 -1.46 8.20
N GLN A 164 10.65 -1.45 7.40
CA GLN A 164 9.55 -0.50 7.60
C GLN A 164 8.77 -0.75 8.90
N LEU A 165 8.50 -2.01 9.26
CA LEU A 165 7.83 -2.35 10.51
C LEU A 165 8.67 -1.95 11.73
N LYS A 166 9.99 -2.20 11.68
CA LYS A 166 10.93 -1.76 12.73
C LYS A 166 10.99 -0.24 12.84
N SER A 167 11.04 0.48 11.71
CA SER A 167 11.03 1.95 11.70
C SER A 167 9.72 2.55 12.23
N TYR A 168 8.57 1.92 11.97
CA TYR A 168 7.30 2.31 12.60
C TYR A 168 7.31 2.00 14.11
N ARG A 169 7.82 0.84 14.52
CA ARG A 169 7.89 0.44 15.93
C ARG A 169 8.79 1.39 16.74
N SER A 170 9.92 1.81 16.18
CA SER A 170 10.81 2.77 16.82
C SER A 170 10.32 4.22 16.77
N GLY A 171 9.36 4.53 15.89
CA GLY A 171 8.90 5.90 15.64
C GLY A 171 9.77 6.70 14.66
N GLU A 172 10.84 6.12 14.11
CA GLU A 172 11.64 6.73 13.05
C GLU A 172 10.81 7.04 11.80
N ARG A 173 9.91 6.11 11.45
CA ARG A 173 8.89 6.35 10.45
C ARG A 173 7.57 6.73 11.13
N ALA A 174 7.08 7.96 10.89
CA ALA A 174 5.92 8.51 11.58
C ALA A 174 4.91 9.19 10.62
N ASN A 175 4.98 8.86 9.33
CA ASN A 175 4.08 9.43 8.32
C ASN A 175 2.74 8.67 8.14
N ASP A 176 2.43 7.81 9.09
CA ASP A 176 1.18 7.06 9.14
C ASP A 176 0.04 7.90 9.73
N PRO A 177 -1.09 8.06 9.00
CA PRO A 177 -2.23 8.81 9.52
C PRO A 177 -2.75 8.18 10.84
N ASN A 178 -3.02 9.04 11.81
CA ASN A 178 -3.56 8.65 13.13
C ASN A 178 -2.73 7.59 13.87
N GLU A 179 -1.43 7.49 13.59
CA GLU A 179 -0.51 6.54 14.23
C GLU A 179 -0.91 5.06 14.07
N ILE A 180 -1.68 4.73 13.03
CA ILE A 180 -2.27 3.40 12.84
C ILE A 180 -1.17 2.32 12.78
N MET A 181 -0.14 2.51 11.93
CA MET A 181 0.94 1.53 11.82
C MET A 181 1.83 1.51 13.05
N ARG A 182 2.19 2.66 13.60
CA ARG A 182 2.97 2.74 14.86
C ARG A 182 2.25 2.05 16.01
N GLY A 183 0.94 2.26 16.13
CA GLY A 183 0.11 1.59 17.13
C GLY A 183 0.05 0.08 16.93
N ALA A 184 -0.14 -0.37 15.68
CA ALA A 184 -0.26 -1.78 15.35
C ALA A 184 1.01 -2.58 15.65
N VAL A 185 2.20 -2.01 15.34
CA VAL A 185 3.47 -2.74 15.45
C VAL A 185 4.23 -2.51 16.78
N LYS A 186 3.74 -1.61 17.62
CA LYS A 186 4.44 -1.16 18.84
C LYS A 186 4.94 -2.28 19.74
N LYS A 187 4.17 -3.36 19.83
CA LYS A 187 4.45 -4.49 20.72
C LYS A 187 4.95 -5.75 20.02
N MET A 188 5.16 -5.68 18.70
CA MET A 188 5.71 -6.81 17.95
C MET A 188 7.15 -7.11 18.35
N THR A 189 7.47 -8.38 18.49
CA THR A 189 8.85 -8.85 18.64
C THR A 189 9.57 -8.82 17.28
N ASP A 190 10.90 -8.93 17.30
CA ASP A 190 11.68 -9.03 16.04
C ASP A 190 11.34 -10.30 15.29
N GLU A 191 11.10 -11.41 16.00
CA GLU A 191 10.70 -12.68 15.41
C GLU A 191 9.35 -12.58 14.69
N GLU A 192 8.34 -11.96 15.33
CA GLU A 192 7.03 -11.71 14.72
C GLU A 192 7.12 -10.81 13.47
N ILE A 193 7.95 -9.75 13.54
CA ILE A 193 8.19 -8.84 12.41
C ILE A 193 8.84 -9.59 11.26
N THR A 194 9.90 -10.35 11.52
CA THR A 194 10.60 -11.12 10.48
C THR A 194 9.65 -12.14 9.85
N ALA A 195 8.94 -12.91 10.66
CA ALA A 195 8.04 -13.95 10.16
C ALA A 195 6.92 -13.38 9.27
N VAL A 196 6.21 -12.33 9.73
CA VAL A 196 5.13 -11.71 8.95
C VAL A 196 5.65 -11.04 7.68
N SER A 197 6.85 -10.45 7.71
CA SER A 197 7.47 -9.83 6.54
C SER A 197 7.74 -10.83 5.43
N HIS A 198 8.27 -12.02 5.78
CA HIS A 198 8.48 -13.10 4.83
C HIS A 198 7.16 -13.69 4.34
N TYR A 199 6.19 -13.87 5.24
CA TYR A 199 4.88 -14.41 4.87
C TYR A 199 4.16 -13.54 3.84
N VAL A 200 4.05 -12.23 4.07
CA VAL A 200 3.34 -11.34 3.13
C VAL A 200 4.09 -11.13 1.82
N SER A 201 5.42 -11.28 1.83
CA SER A 201 6.23 -11.25 0.61
C SER A 201 5.86 -12.38 -0.36
N GLY A 202 5.47 -13.54 0.14
CA GLY A 202 5.03 -14.68 -0.66
C GLY A 202 3.54 -14.73 -0.94
N LEU A 203 2.73 -13.81 -0.37
CA LEU A 203 1.31 -13.76 -0.68
C LEU A 203 1.07 -13.22 -2.08
N HIS A 204 0.14 -13.85 -2.78
CA HIS A 204 -0.39 -13.39 -4.05
C HIS A 204 -1.89 -13.67 -4.09
N VAL A 205 -2.63 -12.91 -4.87
CA VAL A 205 -4.04 -13.15 -5.11
C VAL A 205 -4.12 -14.20 -6.22
N ALA A 206 -4.73 -15.35 -5.94
CA ALA A 206 -5.05 -16.30 -7.00
C ALA A 206 -5.99 -15.60 -8.01
N GLU A 207 -5.62 -15.67 -9.28
CA GLU A 207 -6.45 -15.18 -10.39
C GLU A 207 -7.72 -16.00 -10.56
#